data_5f435d305f079b5e3f8bef3a42aac43c
#
_entry.id   5f435d305f079b5e3f8bef3a42aac43c
#
_cell.length_a   1.000
_cell.length_b   1.000
_cell.length_c   1.000
_cell.angle_alpha   90.00
_cell.angle_beta   90.00
_cell.angle_gamma   90.00
#
_symmetry.space_group_name_H-M   'P 1'
#
loop_
_entity.id
_entity.type
_entity.pdbx_description
1 polymer ?
#
loop_
_entity_poly.entity_id
_entity_poly.type
_entity_poly.pdbx_seq_one_letter_code
_entity_poly.pdbx_strand_id
1 'polypeptide(L)'
;MNLRDACLVILFFALLTCIPPAFMGIGGMETGMRQLVQARYCFGRYLVVAPLLLNAATVTGFCLLSAVVGGQTIAALNPDKVSPSVGIVITCLVALAVSLLGFKAVHFWERWTWIPSLISLVIAVGCGGRNLRLQVDAPPATASQVISYGCLIAGYFITFGGTSSDYTIYHSPIGVTKFKVFAYMYLGFLVSSVPLLILGAAIGGAVPNVPSWQAAYEVTGIGGVMREMLAPAGGFGKFILVLLALSVTGNIAISTYSVSLNLQMLLPLSTRVPRFVFILMTLAIVIPCALKAAEEWQESLTNFLSVTGYWAGCFDAVIILELVVFRGMDYTTFDHAIWNVGRKLPLGVAALGASICSMGLVVPGMAAPWYTGPIAKTTGDIGFEMGFAVTALCYLLFRWIEIKVRGHL
;
A
#
# COMPACT_ATOMS: atom_id res chain seq x y z
N MET A 1 5.05 -17.90 14.55
CA MET A 1 6.10 -18.11 13.51
C MET A 1 7.42 -17.62 14.05
N ASN A 2 8.50 -18.37 13.90
CA ASN A 2 9.84 -17.94 14.28
C ASN A 2 10.38 -16.87 13.29
N LEU A 3 11.42 -16.12 13.69
CA LEU A 3 11.98 -15.04 12.88
C LEU A 3 12.55 -15.52 11.53
N ARG A 4 13.18 -16.71 11.50
CA ARG A 4 13.73 -17.28 10.27
C ARG A 4 12.65 -17.49 9.22
N ASP A 5 11.55 -18.12 9.60
CA ASP A 5 10.44 -18.39 8.69
C ASP A 5 9.78 -17.09 8.25
N ALA A 6 9.60 -16.12 9.17
CA ALA A 6 9.07 -14.81 8.84
C ALA A 6 9.95 -14.08 7.80
N CYS A 7 11.28 -14.09 7.96
CA CYS A 7 12.20 -13.50 6.99
C CYS A 7 12.12 -14.15 5.61
N LEU A 8 11.99 -15.48 5.56
CA LEU A 8 11.86 -16.20 4.30
C LEU A 8 10.53 -15.87 3.60
N VAL A 9 9.43 -15.83 4.34
CA VAL A 9 8.12 -15.44 3.79
C VAL A 9 8.16 -14.00 3.26
N ILE A 10 8.68 -13.06 4.03
CA ILE A 10 8.84 -11.67 3.59
C ILE A 10 9.64 -11.61 2.28
N LEU A 11 10.79 -12.29 2.23
CA LEU A 11 11.66 -12.25 1.06
C LEU A 11 10.99 -12.84 -0.18
N PHE A 12 10.47 -14.07 -0.09
CA PHE A 12 9.91 -14.76 -1.26
C PHE A 12 8.61 -14.12 -1.74
N PHE A 13 7.71 -13.73 -0.84
CA PHE A 13 6.49 -13.05 -1.26
C PHE A 13 6.76 -11.64 -1.80
N ALA A 14 7.72 -10.89 -1.24
CA ALA A 14 8.12 -9.61 -1.81
C ALA A 14 8.71 -9.76 -3.22
N LEU A 15 9.61 -10.74 -3.44
CA LEU A 15 10.17 -11.02 -4.76
C LEU A 15 9.09 -11.30 -5.80
N LEU A 16 8.04 -12.03 -5.43
CA LEU A 16 6.95 -12.35 -6.34
C LEU A 16 5.99 -11.17 -6.55
N THR A 17 5.55 -10.55 -5.46
CA THR A 17 4.46 -9.57 -5.50
C THR A 17 4.88 -8.16 -5.87
N CYS A 18 6.19 -7.86 -5.92
CA CYS A 18 6.71 -6.63 -6.53
C CYS A 18 6.70 -6.65 -8.06
N ILE A 19 6.56 -7.83 -8.71
CA ILE A 19 6.57 -7.94 -10.18
C ILE A 19 5.39 -7.18 -10.83
N PRO A 20 4.12 -7.40 -10.44
CA PRO A 20 2.98 -6.72 -11.03
C PRO A 20 3.10 -5.18 -10.96
N PRO A 21 3.28 -4.53 -9.81
CA PRO A 21 3.37 -3.08 -9.76
C PRO A 21 4.60 -2.53 -10.50
N ALA A 22 5.74 -3.21 -10.47
CA ALA A 22 6.92 -2.80 -11.25
C ALA A 22 6.66 -2.87 -12.76
N PHE A 23 5.97 -3.91 -13.23
CA PHE A 23 5.58 -4.06 -14.61
C PHE A 23 4.58 -2.97 -15.04
N MET A 24 3.56 -2.72 -14.24
CA MET A 24 2.54 -1.70 -14.53
C MET A 24 3.13 -0.28 -14.56
N GLY A 25 4.21 -0.04 -13.81
CA GLY A 25 4.93 1.23 -13.85
C GLY A 25 5.51 1.59 -15.21
N ILE A 26 5.79 0.62 -16.09
CA ILE A 26 6.24 0.89 -17.46
C ILE A 26 5.20 1.74 -18.21
N GLY A 27 3.91 1.46 -17.97
CA GLY A 27 2.80 2.13 -18.61
C GLY A 27 2.79 3.65 -18.42
N GLY A 28 3.21 4.16 -17.27
CA GLY A 28 3.26 5.61 -17.01
C GLY A 28 4.25 6.33 -17.92
N MET A 29 5.46 5.79 -18.08
CA MET A 29 6.49 6.34 -18.98
C MET A 29 6.08 6.23 -20.45
N GLU A 30 5.56 5.09 -20.88
CA GLU A 30 5.26 4.82 -22.29
C GLU A 30 4.00 5.56 -22.77
N THR A 31 2.97 5.65 -21.93
CA THR A 31 1.71 6.29 -22.31
C THR A 31 1.58 7.74 -21.88
N GLY A 32 2.38 8.21 -20.91
CA GLY A 32 2.17 9.51 -20.28
C GLY A 32 0.83 9.61 -19.52
N MET A 33 0.19 8.48 -19.18
CA MET A 33 -1.10 8.42 -18.50
C MET A 33 -0.94 7.86 -17.09
N ARG A 34 -1.73 8.39 -16.14
CA ARG A 34 -1.86 7.85 -14.80
C ARG A 34 -2.50 6.46 -14.81
N GLN A 35 -2.22 5.64 -13.79
CA GLN A 35 -2.67 4.26 -13.73
C GLN A 35 -4.18 4.10 -13.92
N LEU A 36 -4.98 4.88 -13.22
CA LEU A 36 -6.45 4.81 -13.33
C LEU A 36 -7.02 5.42 -14.62
N VAL A 37 -6.24 6.24 -15.32
CA VAL A 37 -6.59 6.67 -16.68
C VAL A 37 -6.38 5.52 -17.67
N GLN A 38 -5.27 4.79 -17.57
CA GLN A 38 -5.03 3.58 -18.36
C GLN A 38 -6.11 2.51 -18.07
N ALA A 39 -6.55 2.37 -16.82
CA ALA A 39 -7.61 1.44 -16.46
C ALA A 39 -8.94 1.70 -17.20
N ARG A 40 -9.20 2.90 -17.71
CA ARG A 40 -10.39 3.17 -18.52
C ARG A 40 -10.42 2.37 -19.83
N TYR A 41 -9.26 1.97 -20.32
CA TYR A 41 -9.17 1.16 -21.56
C TYR A 41 -9.54 -0.32 -21.34
N CYS A 42 -9.73 -0.72 -20.07
CA CYS A 42 -10.21 -2.06 -19.67
C CYS A 42 -11.59 -1.98 -19.01
N PHE A 43 -11.72 -1.10 -18.00
CA PHE A 43 -12.95 -0.92 -17.20
C PHE A 43 -13.94 0.08 -17.82
N GLY A 44 -13.58 0.71 -18.92
CA GLY A 44 -14.44 1.71 -19.56
C GLY A 44 -14.53 3.02 -18.77
N ARG A 45 -15.32 3.95 -19.31
CA ARG A 45 -15.48 5.28 -18.71
C ARG A 45 -16.22 5.26 -17.37
N TYR A 46 -17.23 4.40 -17.24
CA TYR A 46 -18.13 4.40 -16.07
C TYR A 46 -17.73 3.37 -15.02
N LEU A 47 -17.46 2.13 -15.40
CA LEU A 47 -17.17 1.07 -14.47
C LEU A 47 -15.77 1.19 -13.83
N VAL A 48 -14.87 2.01 -14.39
CA VAL A 48 -13.59 2.38 -13.74
C VAL A 48 -13.79 3.07 -12.38
N VAL A 49 -14.99 3.57 -12.09
CA VAL A 49 -15.33 4.14 -10.77
C VAL A 49 -15.15 3.10 -9.66
N ALA A 50 -15.41 1.81 -9.93
CA ALA A 50 -15.23 0.76 -8.93
C ALA A 50 -13.75 0.63 -8.49
N PRO A 51 -12.77 0.32 -9.35
CA PRO A 51 -11.37 0.28 -8.95
C PRO A 51 -10.82 1.63 -8.48
N LEU A 52 -11.37 2.76 -8.96
CA LEU A 52 -10.96 4.08 -8.50
C LEU A 52 -11.37 4.32 -7.03
N LEU A 53 -12.58 3.95 -6.63
CA LEU A 53 -13.03 4.04 -5.24
C LEU A 53 -12.24 3.08 -4.34
N LEU A 54 -11.99 1.85 -4.79
CA LEU A 54 -11.19 0.88 -4.05
C LEU A 54 -9.75 1.37 -3.85
N ASN A 55 -9.14 1.93 -4.90
CA ASN A 55 -7.80 2.52 -4.79
C ASN A 55 -7.78 3.76 -3.88
N ALA A 56 -8.78 4.64 -3.97
CA ALA A 56 -8.89 5.79 -3.07
C ALA A 56 -9.05 5.33 -1.60
N ALA A 57 -9.87 4.31 -1.33
CA ALA A 57 -10.02 3.71 -0.02
C ALA A 57 -8.71 3.09 0.48
N THR A 58 -7.98 2.38 -0.39
CA THR A 58 -6.66 1.79 -0.07
C THR A 58 -5.64 2.85 0.30
N VAL A 59 -5.49 3.91 -0.50
CA VAL A 59 -4.54 5.00 -0.20
C VAL A 59 -4.96 5.75 1.08
N THR A 60 -6.26 5.93 1.31
CA THR A 60 -6.78 6.50 2.56
C THR A 60 -6.49 5.60 3.76
N GLY A 61 -6.58 4.28 3.60
CA GLY A 61 -6.21 3.31 4.63
C GLY A 61 -4.72 3.34 4.99
N PHE A 62 -3.81 3.41 4.02
CA PHE A 62 -2.39 3.63 4.29
C PHE A 62 -2.12 4.96 5.00
N CYS A 63 -2.87 6.01 4.66
CA CYS A 63 -2.84 7.28 5.36
C CYS A 63 -3.25 7.13 6.83
N LEU A 64 -4.31 6.37 7.09
CA LEU A 64 -4.81 6.05 8.43
C LEU A 64 -3.77 5.28 9.25
N LEU A 65 -3.18 4.21 8.70
CA LEU A 65 -2.14 3.43 9.37
C LEU A 65 -0.93 4.30 9.73
N SER A 66 -0.52 5.17 8.80
CA SER A 66 0.55 6.13 9.02
C SER A 66 0.21 7.12 10.14
N ALA A 67 -1.04 7.60 10.21
CA ALA A 67 -1.49 8.49 11.28
C ALA A 67 -1.43 7.82 12.65
N VAL A 68 -1.81 6.54 12.76
CA VAL A 68 -1.71 5.78 14.01
C VAL A 68 -0.26 5.66 14.46
N VAL A 69 0.64 5.19 13.57
CA VAL A 69 2.07 5.01 13.90
C VAL A 69 2.73 6.34 14.27
N GLY A 70 2.45 7.41 13.51
CA GLY A 70 2.93 8.75 13.81
C GLY A 70 2.44 9.26 15.15
N GLY A 71 1.15 9.05 15.45
CA GLY A 71 0.53 9.43 16.72
C GLY A 71 1.13 8.69 17.92
N GLN A 72 1.32 7.39 17.83
CA GLN A 72 1.99 6.58 18.83
C GLN A 72 3.44 7.05 19.06
N THR A 73 4.14 7.41 17.99
CA THR A 73 5.52 7.89 18.07
C THR A 73 5.60 9.28 18.75
N ILE A 74 4.66 10.19 18.46
CA ILE A 74 4.58 11.49 19.15
C ILE A 74 4.22 11.30 20.63
N ALA A 75 3.25 10.45 20.94
CA ALA A 75 2.87 10.15 22.33
C ALA A 75 4.04 9.59 23.13
N ALA A 76 4.86 8.74 22.51
CA ALA A 76 6.04 8.15 23.14
C ALA A 76 7.13 9.17 23.55
N LEU A 77 7.13 10.40 23.00
CA LEU A 77 8.04 11.45 23.45
C LEU A 77 7.78 11.88 24.89
N ASN A 78 6.52 11.92 25.29
CA ASN A 78 6.10 12.26 26.65
C ASN A 78 4.76 11.57 26.99
N PRO A 79 4.80 10.28 27.37
CA PRO A 79 3.59 9.47 27.57
C PRO A 79 2.67 10.00 28.68
N ASP A 80 3.25 10.71 29.66
CA ASP A 80 2.49 11.27 30.80
C ASP A 80 1.63 12.48 30.41
N LYS A 81 1.97 13.14 29.28
CA LYS A 81 1.29 14.38 28.84
C LYS A 81 0.55 14.25 27.52
N VAL A 82 0.96 13.33 26.68
CA VAL A 82 0.43 13.18 25.30
C VAL A 82 -0.11 11.77 25.13
N SER A 83 -1.42 11.64 24.98
CA SER A 83 -2.02 10.35 24.63
C SER A 83 -1.82 10.00 23.15
N PRO A 84 -1.87 8.72 22.76
CA PRO A 84 -1.83 8.32 21.35
C PRO A 84 -2.88 9.04 20.48
N SER A 85 -4.07 9.26 21.00
CA SER A 85 -5.15 9.97 20.30
C SER A 85 -4.77 11.43 19.97
N VAL A 86 -4.20 12.14 20.94
CA VAL A 86 -3.69 13.51 20.72
C VAL A 86 -2.54 13.51 19.71
N GLY A 87 -1.65 12.52 19.81
CA GLY A 87 -0.55 12.31 18.85
C GLY A 87 -1.05 12.11 17.42
N ILE A 88 -2.12 11.33 17.21
CA ILE A 88 -2.74 11.10 15.88
C ILE A 88 -3.23 12.44 15.30
N VAL A 89 -3.92 13.23 16.08
CA VAL A 89 -4.42 14.55 15.63
C VAL A 89 -3.26 15.48 15.26
N ILE A 90 -2.22 15.54 16.08
CA ILE A 90 -1.01 16.34 15.80
C ILE A 90 -0.36 15.88 14.50
N THR A 91 -0.17 14.58 14.31
CA THR A 91 0.43 14.01 13.09
C THR A 91 -0.37 14.41 11.85
N CYS A 92 -1.69 14.30 11.90
CA CYS A 92 -2.58 14.68 10.80
C CYS A 92 -2.55 16.19 10.51
N LEU A 93 -2.49 17.03 11.54
CA LEU A 93 -2.41 18.49 11.37
C LEU A 93 -1.07 18.93 10.75
N VAL A 94 0.05 18.30 11.16
CA VAL A 94 1.35 18.56 10.54
C VAL A 94 1.34 18.12 9.07
N ALA A 95 0.79 16.94 8.77
CA ALA A 95 0.64 16.46 7.41
C ALA A 95 -0.26 17.36 6.56
N LEU A 96 -1.35 17.88 7.15
CA LEU A 96 -2.21 18.88 6.50
C LEU A 96 -1.41 20.11 6.11
N ALA A 97 -0.64 20.69 7.04
CA ALA A 97 0.19 21.84 6.77
C ALA A 97 1.15 21.60 5.60
N VAL A 98 1.84 20.47 5.58
CA VAL A 98 2.73 20.07 4.47
C VAL A 98 1.95 19.92 3.15
N SER A 99 0.76 19.30 3.18
CA SER A 99 -0.07 19.09 1.99
C SER A 99 -0.58 20.42 1.39
N LEU A 100 -0.88 21.40 2.22
CA LEU A 100 -1.35 22.72 1.80
C LEU A 100 -0.26 23.58 1.17
N LEU A 101 1.04 23.31 1.44
CA LEU A 101 2.16 23.99 0.79
C LEU A 101 2.27 23.62 -0.71
N GLY A 102 1.53 22.59 -1.14
CA GLY A 102 1.39 22.20 -2.53
C GLY A 102 2.43 21.21 -3.03
N PHE A 103 2.26 20.78 -4.29
CA PHE A 103 3.01 19.68 -4.90
C PHE A 103 4.54 19.83 -4.79
N LYS A 104 5.07 21.02 -4.99
CA LYS A 104 6.53 21.26 -4.94
C LYS A 104 7.10 20.98 -3.56
N ALA A 105 6.38 21.38 -2.50
CA ALA A 105 6.81 21.16 -1.12
C ALA A 105 6.71 19.67 -0.74
N VAL A 106 5.63 19.00 -1.10
CA VAL A 106 5.44 17.56 -0.87
C VAL A 106 6.54 16.77 -1.59
N HIS A 107 6.81 17.09 -2.85
CA HIS A 107 7.85 16.41 -3.64
C HIS A 107 9.27 16.67 -3.12
N PHE A 108 9.57 17.89 -2.66
CA PHE A 108 10.83 18.20 -1.99
C PHE A 108 10.97 17.41 -0.69
N TRP A 109 9.91 17.35 0.11
CA TRP A 109 9.88 16.58 1.35
C TRP A 109 10.19 15.11 1.10
N GLU A 110 9.49 14.47 0.18
CA GLU A 110 9.71 13.05 -0.17
C GLU A 110 11.12 12.76 -0.65
N ARG A 111 11.64 13.64 -1.49
CA ARG A 111 12.97 13.46 -2.07
C ARG A 111 14.08 13.39 -1.02
N TRP A 112 13.92 14.07 0.11
CA TRP A 112 14.98 14.22 1.11
C TRP A 112 14.69 13.52 2.44
N THR A 113 13.43 13.30 2.83
CA THR A 113 13.06 12.80 4.16
C THR A 113 13.51 11.35 4.39
N TRP A 114 13.67 10.55 3.35
CA TRP A 114 14.15 9.19 3.49
C TRP A 114 15.56 9.10 4.09
N ILE A 115 16.43 10.08 3.86
CA ILE A 115 17.82 10.11 4.38
C ILE A 115 17.82 10.20 5.91
N PRO A 116 17.24 11.24 6.55
CA PRO A 116 17.16 11.30 8.01
C PRO A 116 16.38 10.14 8.61
N SER A 117 15.36 9.62 7.91
CA SER A 117 14.59 8.46 8.37
C SER A 117 15.46 7.20 8.43
N LEU A 118 16.22 6.92 7.37
CA LEU A 118 17.15 5.78 7.33
C LEU A 118 18.23 5.90 8.41
N ILE A 119 18.83 7.07 8.56
CA ILE A 119 19.83 7.34 9.62
C ILE A 119 19.22 7.10 11.01
N SER A 120 17.98 7.59 11.22
CA SER A 120 17.26 7.41 12.49
C SER A 120 17.02 5.94 12.81
N LEU A 121 16.63 5.14 11.82
CA LEU A 121 16.43 3.70 11.97
C LEU A 121 17.74 2.96 12.26
N VAL A 122 18.83 3.32 11.55
CA VAL A 122 20.16 2.74 11.81
C VAL A 122 20.61 3.04 13.24
N ILE A 123 20.40 4.27 13.73
CA ILE A 123 20.72 4.66 15.09
C ILE A 123 19.86 3.85 16.09
N ALA A 124 18.55 3.70 15.84
CA ALA A 124 17.67 2.91 16.69
C ALA A 124 18.11 1.44 16.77
N VAL A 125 18.49 0.85 15.64
CA VAL A 125 19.05 -0.51 15.59
C VAL A 125 20.39 -0.57 16.33
N GLY A 126 21.27 0.45 16.16
CA GLY A 126 22.54 0.53 16.87
C GLY A 126 22.37 0.55 18.40
N CYS A 127 21.39 1.30 18.90
CA CYS A 127 21.07 1.41 20.33
C CYS A 127 20.36 0.18 20.89
N GLY A 128 19.32 -0.31 20.18
CA GLY A 128 18.45 -1.39 20.66
C GLY A 128 18.78 -2.78 20.12
N GLY A 129 19.68 -2.88 19.13
CA GLY A 129 19.90 -4.11 18.35
C GLY A 129 20.36 -5.32 19.13
N ARG A 130 20.98 -5.13 20.31
CA ARG A 130 21.36 -6.24 21.20
C ARG A 130 20.14 -7.04 21.65
N ASN A 131 19.02 -6.37 21.89
CA ASN A 131 17.78 -6.97 22.33
C ASN A 131 17.07 -7.75 21.20
N LEU A 132 17.37 -7.47 19.94
CA LEU A 132 16.83 -8.22 18.79
C LEU A 132 17.23 -9.70 18.76
N ARG A 133 18.20 -10.10 19.60
CA ARG A 133 18.58 -11.52 19.76
C ARG A 133 17.61 -12.27 20.68
N LEU A 134 16.81 -11.57 21.47
CA LEU A 134 15.89 -12.15 22.44
C LEU A 134 14.55 -12.51 21.77
N GLN A 135 14.60 -13.30 20.70
CA GLN A 135 13.42 -13.72 19.96
C GLN A 135 12.57 -14.70 20.76
N VAL A 136 11.25 -14.62 20.56
CA VAL A 136 10.32 -15.64 21.07
C VAL A 136 10.65 -16.98 20.43
N ASP A 137 10.80 -18.00 21.27
CA ASP A 137 10.94 -19.37 20.81
C ASP A 137 9.58 -19.86 20.29
N ALA A 138 9.47 -20.02 19.00
CA ALA A 138 8.27 -20.46 18.32
C ALA A 138 8.56 -21.65 17.41
N PRO A 139 7.63 -22.63 17.33
CA PRO A 139 7.81 -23.76 16.44
C PRO A 139 7.91 -23.31 14.96
N PRO A 140 8.45 -24.16 14.08
CA PRO A 140 8.43 -23.90 12.64
C PRO A 140 7.03 -23.60 12.14
N ALA A 141 6.93 -22.68 11.20
CA ALA A 141 5.64 -22.25 10.65
C ALA A 141 4.96 -23.40 9.89
N THR A 142 3.66 -23.53 10.07
CA THR A 142 2.83 -24.41 9.22
C THR A 142 2.62 -23.78 7.84
N ALA A 143 2.31 -24.60 6.83
CA ALA A 143 2.02 -24.11 5.49
C ALA A 143 0.91 -23.05 5.47
N SER A 144 -0.14 -23.24 6.26
CA SER A 144 -1.23 -22.28 6.41
C SER A 144 -0.76 -20.93 6.97
N GLN A 145 0.13 -20.94 7.96
CA GLN A 145 0.71 -19.70 8.52
C GLN A 145 1.62 -18.99 7.51
N VAL A 146 2.41 -19.74 6.74
CA VAL A 146 3.28 -19.21 5.68
C VAL A 146 2.44 -18.48 4.63
N ILE A 147 1.37 -19.13 4.15
CA ILE A 147 0.49 -18.56 3.13
C ILE A 147 -0.26 -17.35 3.66
N SER A 148 -0.84 -17.43 4.86
CA SER A 148 -1.58 -16.30 5.46
C SER A 148 -0.67 -15.08 5.69
N TYR A 149 0.54 -15.29 6.20
CA TYR A 149 1.48 -14.19 6.37
C TYR A 149 1.97 -13.66 5.01
N GLY A 150 2.18 -14.54 4.04
CA GLY A 150 2.49 -14.18 2.66
C GLY A 150 1.42 -13.33 2.00
N CYS A 151 0.14 -13.64 2.22
CA CYS A 151 -0.98 -12.82 1.74
C CYS A 151 -0.95 -11.39 2.30
N LEU A 152 -0.59 -11.21 3.57
CA LEU A 152 -0.40 -9.87 4.15
C LEU A 152 0.76 -9.10 3.49
N ILE A 153 1.88 -9.78 3.24
CA ILE A 153 3.02 -9.18 2.52
C ILE A 153 2.62 -8.84 1.07
N ALA A 154 1.87 -9.72 0.42
CA ALA A 154 1.32 -9.47 -0.91
C ALA A 154 0.40 -8.25 -0.92
N GLY A 155 -0.51 -8.14 0.05
CA GLY A 155 -1.42 -7.00 0.21
C GLY A 155 -0.69 -5.66 0.35
N TYR A 156 0.49 -5.65 0.95
CA TYR A 156 1.33 -4.46 1.01
C TYR A 156 1.88 -4.06 -0.37
N PHE A 157 2.46 -4.99 -1.14
CA PHE A 157 3.13 -4.67 -2.40
C PHE A 157 2.17 -4.53 -3.58
N ILE A 158 1.22 -5.44 -3.74
CA ILE A 158 0.38 -5.52 -4.93
C ILE A 158 -0.54 -4.31 -5.09
N THR A 159 -0.93 -3.69 -3.97
CA THR A 159 -1.76 -2.47 -3.96
C THR A 159 -1.10 -1.28 -4.64
N PHE A 160 0.24 -1.26 -4.75
CA PHE A 160 0.94 -0.25 -5.55
C PHE A 160 0.62 -0.34 -7.04
N GLY A 161 0.11 -1.47 -7.55
CA GLY A 161 -0.40 -1.59 -8.92
C GLY A 161 -1.41 -0.51 -9.28
N GLY A 162 -2.29 -0.13 -8.35
CA GLY A 162 -3.26 0.95 -8.53
C GLY A 162 -2.66 2.35 -8.74
N THR A 163 -1.36 2.55 -8.45
CA THR A 163 -0.68 3.86 -8.51
C THR A 163 0.67 3.83 -9.23
N SER A 164 1.14 2.67 -9.68
CA SER A 164 2.50 2.49 -10.21
C SER A 164 2.85 3.44 -11.34
N SER A 165 1.97 3.61 -12.33
CA SER A 165 2.16 4.53 -13.44
C SER A 165 2.21 6.00 -13.02
N ASP A 166 1.63 6.35 -11.87
CA ASP A 166 1.61 7.72 -11.37
C ASP A 166 3.01 8.22 -10.97
N TYR A 167 3.91 7.31 -10.62
CA TYR A 167 5.30 7.63 -10.28
C TYR A 167 6.20 7.76 -11.51
N THR A 168 5.87 7.12 -12.61
CA THR A 168 6.71 7.04 -13.81
C THR A 168 6.27 7.98 -14.93
N ILE A 169 5.07 8.57 -14.84
CA ILE A 169 4.50 9.49 -15.83
C ILE A 169 5.41 10.71 -16.14
N TYR A 170 6.28 11.09 -15.23
CA TYR A 170 7.18 12.23 -15.38
C TYR A 170 8.49 11.89 -16.09
N HIS A 171 8.72 10.61 -16.39
CA HIS A 171 9.91 10.18 -17.13
C HIS A 171 9.66 10.20 -18.63
N SER A 172 10.62 10.75 -19.36
CA SER A 172 10.59 10.69 -20.82
C SER A 172 10.96 9.28 -21.32
N PRO A 173 10.24 8.72 -22.30
CA PRO A 173 10.62 7.44 -22.91
C PRO A 173 11.92 7.55 -23.75
N ILE A 174 12.39 8.76 -24.02
CA ILE A 174 13.60 8.99 -24.83
C ILE A 174 14.85 8.63 -24.01
N GLY A 175 15.60 7.62 -24.45
CA GLY A 175 16.83 7.18 -23.82
C GLY A 175 16.66 6.29 -22.56
N VAL A 176 15.43 5.94 -22.21
CA VAL A 176 15.13 5.03 -21.10
C VAL A 176 14.41 3.78 -21.62
N THR A 177 14.97 2.61 -21.33
CA THR A 177 14.35 1.33 -21.75
C THR A 177 13.26 0.88 -20.79
N LYS A 178 12.25 0.16 -21.31
CA LYS A 178 11.18 -0.48 -20.49
C LYS A 178 11.77 -1.32 -19.35
N PHE A 179 12.81 -2.10 -19.65
CA PHE A 179 13.49 -2.92 -18.66
C PHE A 179 14.14 -2.08 -17.54
N LYS A 180 14.71 -0.91 -17.88
CA LYS A 180 15.30 -0.02 -16.88
C LYS A 180 14.26 0.53 -15.91
N VAL A 181 13.08 0.92 -16.40
CA VAL A 181 11.97 1.37 -15.53
C VAL A 181 11.49 0.24 -14.64
N PHE A 182 11.26 -0.95 -15.23
CA PHE A 182 10.90 -2.14 -14.47
C PHE A 182 11.93 -2.44 -13.36
N ALA A 183 13.21 -2.49 -13.71
CA ALA A 183 14.28 -2.81 -12.77
C ALA A 183 14.38 -1.77 -11.63
N TYR A 184 14.27 -0.48 -11.94
CA TYR A 184 14.27 0.58 -10.92
C TYR A 184 13.09 0.46 -9.97
N MET A 185 11.88 0.22 -10.45
CA MET A 185 10.72 0.05 -9.60
C MET A 185 10.81 -1.22 -8.77
N TYR A 186 11.16 -2.34 -9.41
CA TYR A 186 11.28 -3.63 -8.75
C TYR A 186 12.34 -3.61 -7.64
N LEU A 187 13.55 -3.15 -7.96
CA LEU A 187 14.62 -3.03 -6.97
C LEU A 187 14.31 -1.96 -5.94
N GLY A 188 13.65 -0.87 -6.33
CA GLY A 188 13.19 0.17 -5.42
C GLY A 188 12.27 -0.40 -4.34
N PHE A 189 11.27 -1.19 -4.71
CA PHE A 189 10.39 -1.87 -3.75
C PHE A 189 11.16 -2.84 -2.86
N LEU A 190 12.01 -3.69 -3.42
CA LEU A 190 12.72 -4.71 -2.66
C LEU A 190 13.74 -4.11 -1.69
N VAL A 191 14.62 -3.24 -2.17
CA VAL A 191 15.72 -2.69 -1.36
C VAL A 191 15.21 -1.77 -0.26
N SER A 192 14.13 -1.03 -0.51
CA SER A 192 13.55 -0.16 0.51
C SER A 192 12.70 -0.90 1.53
N SER A 193 11.90 -1.87 1.12
CA SER A 193 10.87 -2.47 1.98
C SER A 193 11.33 -3.74 2.68
N VAL A 194 12.02 -4.66 1.99
CA VAL A 194 12.38 -5.97 2.56
C VAL A 194 13.21 -5.87 3.83
N PRO A 195 14.29 -5.05 3.88
CA PRO A 195 15.07 -4.90 5.12
C PRO A 195 14.27 -4.32 6.27
N LEU A 196 13.34 -3.39 5.98
CA LEU A 196 12.50 -2.76 7.00
C LEU A 196 11.42 -3.71 7.51
N LEU A 197 10.82 -4.52 6.65
CA LEU A 197 9.87 -5.56 7.04
C LEU A 197 10.54 -6.62 7.92
N ILE A 198 11.76 -7.06 7.56
CA ILE A 198 12.56 -7.99 8.37
C ILE A 198 12.91 -7.36 9.73
N LEU A 199 13.31 -6.09 9.76
CA LEU A 199 13.56 -5.37 11.00
C LEU A 199 12.29 -5.30 11.86
N GLY A 200 11.15 -4.98 11.26
CA GLY A 200 9.86 -4.97 11.95
C GLY A 200 9.50 -6.34 12.55
N ALA A 201 9.71 -7.42 11.79
CA ALA A 201 9.50 -8.80 12.27
C ALA A 201 10.47 -9.13 13.44
N ALA A 202 11.72 -8.70 13.35
CA ALA A 202 12.71 -8.92 14.41
C ALA A 202 12.37 -8.14 15.70
N ILE A 203 11.90 -6.89 15.57
CA ILE A 203 11.44 -6.10 16.71
C ILE A 203 10.20 -6.75 17.32
N GLY A 204 9.19 -7.08 16.52
CA GLY A 204 7.96 -7.71 16.99
C GLY A 204 8.19 -9.05 17.69
N GLY A 205 9.13 -9.87 17.19
CA GLY A 205 9.52 -11.12 17.81
C GLY A 205 10.31 -10.97 19.11
N ALA A 206 10.96 -9.83 19.33
CA ALA A 206 11.72 -9.56 20.56
C ALA A 206 10.87 -8.89 21.68
N VAL A 207 9.83 -8.14 21.33
CA VAL A 207 8.99 -7.37 22.27
C VAL A 207 8.55 -8.21 23.47
N PRO A 208 7.97 -9.43 23.34
CA PRO A 208 7.49 -10.20 24.48
C PRO A 208 8.59 -10.63 25.45
N ASN A 209 9.83 -10.75 24.99
CA ASN A 209 10.98 -11.20 25.78
C ASN A 209 11.83 -10.05 26.36
N VAL A 210 11.47 -8.80 26.05
CA VAL A 210 12.13 -7.59 26.56
C VAL A 210 11.13 -6.80 27.41
N PRO A 211 11.13 -6.94 28.76
CA PRO A 211 10.09 -6.37 29.62
C PRO A 211 9.88 -4.87 29.45
N SER A 212 10.94 -4.08 29.21
CA SER A 212 10.83 -2.63 28.97
C SER A 212 10.13 -2.32 27.64
N TRP A 213 10.35 -3.13 26.59
CA TRP A 213 9.70 -2.97 25.31
C TRP A 213 8.23 -3.38 25.37
N GLN A 214 7.93 -4.48 26.08
CA GLN A 214 6.55 -4.93 26.28
C GLN A 214 5.72 -3.88 27.03
N ALA A 215 6.23 -3.39 28.15
CA ALA A 215 5.56 -2.34 28.93
C ALA A 215 5.35 -1.04 28.11
N ALA A 216 6.36 -0.63 27.35
CA ALA A 216 6.25 0.56 26.49
C ALA A 216 5.27 0.36 25.32
N TYR A 217 5.20 -0.86 24.78
CA TYR A 217 4.22 -1.22 23.75
C TYR A 217 2.78 -1.12 24.25
N GLU A 218 2.52 -1.58 25.48
CA GLU A 218 1.19 -1.51 26.11
C GLU A 218 0.72 -0.05 26.33
N VAL A 219 1.64 0.88 26.55
CA VAL A 219 1.30 2.29 26.82
C VAL A 219 1.14 3.11 25.53
N THR A 220 2.10 3.02 24.61
CA THR A 220 2.15 3.87 23.42
C THR A 220 2.41 3.10 22.10
N GLY A 221 2.16 1.80 22.10
CA GLY A 221 2.29 0.97 20.92
C GLY A 221 3.72 0.93 20.36
N ILE A 222 3.83 0.91 19.03
CA ILE A 222 5.12 0.84 18.32
C ILE A 222 6.02 2.03 18.68
N GLY A 223 5.46 3.22 18.86
CA GLY A 223 6.22 4.40 19.27
C GLY A 223 6.95 4.22 20.59
N GLY A 224 6.32 3.53 21.56
CA GLY A 224 6.92 3.18 22.85
C GLY A 224 8.14 2.26 22.71
N VAL A 225 8.03 1.24 21.87
CA VAL A 225 9.15 0.33 21.56
C VAL A 225 10.32 1.11 20.96
N MET A 226 10.04 1.98 19.97
CA MET A 226 11.08 2.81 19.35
C MET A 226 11.76 3.75 20.36
N ARG A 227 10.99 4.32 21.30
CA ARG A 227 11.54 5.11 22.40
C ARG A 227 12.50 4.30 23.28
N GLU A 228 12.10 3.10 23.68
CA GLU A 228 12.93 2.21 24.50
C GLU A 228 14.20 1.75 23.77
N MET A 229 14.11 1.49 22.45
CA MET A 229 15.28 1.20 21.63
C MET A 229 16.27 2.37 21.63
N LEU A 230 15.78 3.61 21.60
CA LEU A 230 16.57 4.84 21.58
C LEU A 230 16.97 5.35 22.99
N ALA A 231 16.49 4.73 24.06
CA ALA A 231 16.77 5.15 25.45
C ALA A 231 18.26 5.29 25.76
N PRO A 232 19.18 4.41 25.28
CA PRO A 232 20.61 4.57 25.52
C PRO A 232 21.20 5.88 24.97
N ALA A 233 20.58 6.49 23.96
CA ALA A 233 21.02 7.75 23.38
C ALA A 233 20.49 9.00 24.12
N GLY A 234 19.72 8.84 25.20
CA GLY A 234 19.22 9.91 26.07
C GLY A 234 18.45 11.01 25.32
N GLY A 235 18.82 12.27 25.49
CA GLY A 235 18.17 13.40 24.80
C GLY A 235 18.30 13.37 23.27
N PHE A 236 19.41 12.87 22.76
CA PHE A 236 19.58 12.65 21.32
C PHE A 236 18.60 11.61 20.77
N GLY A 237 18.33 10.53 21.54
CA GLY A 237 17.32 9.53 21.19
C GLY A 237 15.91 10.13 21.04
N LYS A 238 15.53 11.08 21.89
CA LYS A 238 14.27 11.83 21.75
C LYS A 238 14.22 12.65 20.46
N PHE A 239 15.31 13.32 20.09
CA PHE A 239 15.41 14.04 18.82
C PHE A 239 15.24 13.09 17.61
N ILE A 240 15.89 11.93 17.63
CA ILE A 240 15.74 10.89 16.60
C ILE A 240 14.28 10.41 16.53
N LEU A 241 13.61 10.23 17.66
CA LEU A 241 12.20 9.83 17.69
C LEU A 241 11.28 10.89 17.04
N VAL A 242 11.59 12.20 17.21
CA VAL A 242 10.88 13.28 16.50
C VAL A 242 11.09 13.18 14.98
N LEU A 243 12.31 12.89 14.52
CA LEU A 243 12.58 12.71 13.09
C LEU A 243 11.78 11.53 12.52
N LEU A 244 11.68 10.43 13.25
CA LEU A 244 10.87 9.27 12.86
C LEU A 244 9.37 9.64 12.81
N ALA A 245 8.84 10.38 13.78
CA ALA A 245 7.47 10.86 13.74
C ALA A 245 7.19 11.78 12.54
N LEU A 246 8.12 12.67 12.23
CA LEU A 246 7.99 13.57 11.07
C LEU A 246 8.10 12.83 9.73
N SER A 247 8.85 11.72 9.67
CA SER A 247 8.96 10.93 8.42
C SER A 247 7.60 10.39 7.95
N VAL A 248 6.76 10.01 8.89
CA VAL A 248 5.43 9.46 8.61
C VAL A 248 4.48 10.54 8.07
N THR A 249 4.66 11.80 8.45
CA THR A 249 3.82 12.90 7.96
C THR A 249 3.95 13.13 6.45
N GLY A 250 5.12 12.85 5.88
CA GLY A 250 5.34 12.90 4.44
C GLY A 250 4.46 11.88 3.70
N ASN A 251 4.39 10.65 4.20
CA ASN A 251 3.54 9.61 3.62
C ASN A 251 2.04 10.00 3.67
N ILE A 252 1.58 10.59 4.77
CA ILE A 252 0.20 11.11 4.87
C ILE A 252 -0.03 12.21 3.84
N ALA A 253 0.91 13.13 3.69
CA ALA A 253 0.78 14.27 2.78
C ALA A 253 0.67 13.83 1.32
N ILE A 254 1.50 12.88 0.86
CA ILE A 254 1.41 12.39 -0.51
C ILE A 254 0.18 11.52 -0.74
N SER A 255 -0.20 10.72 0.25
CA SER A 255 -1.40 9.88 0.18
C SER A 255 -2.65 10.75 0.06
N THR A 256 -2.82 11.79 0.86
CA THR A 256 -3.94 12.73 0.76
C THR A 256 -3.95 13.48 -0.57
N TYR A 257 -2.77 13.83 -1.10
CA TYR A 257 -2.65 14.41 -2.43
C TYR A 257 -3.10 13.43 -3.52
N SER A 258 -2.67 12.17 -3.47
CA SER A 258 -3.05 11.11 -4.41
C SER A 258 -4.57 10.84 -4.37
N VAL A 259 -5.16 10.74 -3.17
CA VAL A 259 -6.61 10.60 -3.00
C VAL A 259 -7.36 11.77 -3.62
N SER A 260 -6.88 13.01 -3.43
CA SER A 260 -7.51 14.19 -4.01
C SER A 260 -7.55 14.14 -5.54
N LEU A 261 -6.49 13.65 -6.18
CA LEU A 261 -6.43 13.47 -7.63
C LEU A 261 -7.38 12.35 -8.11
N ASN A 262 -7.49 11.26 -7.36
CA ASN A 262 -8.42 10.17 -7.67
C ASN A 262 -9.87 10.66 -7.57
N LEU A 263 -10.22 11.39 -6.53
CA LEU A 263 -11.56 11.96 -6.36
C LEU A 263 -11.90 13.00 -7.45
N GLN A 264 -10.92 13.77 -7.92
CA GLN A 264 -11.13 14.67 -9.06
C GLN A 264 -11.44 13.93 -10.38
N MET A 265 -11.04 12.66 -10.51
CA MET A 265 -11.38 11.84 -11.67
C MET A 265 -12.79 11.25 -11.65
N LEU A 266 -13.44 11.18 -10.48
CA LEU A 266 -14.75 10.57 -10.29
C LEU A 266 -15.85 11.32 -11.05
N LEU A 267 -15.90 12.62 -10.91
CA LEU A 267 -16.99 13.45 -11.41
C LEU A 267 -16.46 14.62 -12.28
N PRO A 268 -17.08 14.93 -13.40
CA PRO A 268 -16.70 16.11 -14.20
C PRO A 268 -16.75 17.43 -13.42
N LEU A 269 -17.67 17.52 -12.44
CA LEU A 269 -17.81 18.68 -11.58
C LEU A 269 -16.70 18.82 -10.54
N SER A 270 -16.08 17.72 -10.14
CA SER A 270 -15.03 17.69 -9.12
C SER A 270 -13.74 18.39 -9.57
N THR A 271 -13.53 18.53 -10.89
CA THR A 271 -12.39 19.31 -11.43
C THR A 271 -12.49 20.82 -11.10
N ARG A 272 -13.69 21.32 -10.78
CA ARG A 272 -13.91 22.72 -10.36
C ARG A 272 -13.66 22.93 -8.88
N VAL A 273 -13.62 21.86 -8.08
CA VAL A 273 -13.40 21.93 -6.64
C VAL A 273 -11.89 22.02 -6.38
N PRO A 274 -11.43 23.00 -5.60
CA PRO A 274 -10.02 23.12 -5.24
C PRO A 274 -9.53 21.87 -4.50
N ARG A 275 -8.29 21.46 -4.77
CA ARG A 275 -7.70 20.23 -4.20
C ARG A 275 -7.67 20.21 -2.67
N PHE A 276 -7.48 21.36 -2.03
CA PHE A 276 -7.43 21.43 -0.57
C PHE A 276 -8.74 20.96 0.08
N VAL A 277 -9.89 21.09 -0.60
CA VAL A 277 -11.19 20.60 -0.09
C VAL A 277 -11.15 19.07 0.02
N PHE A 278 -10.62 18.37 -0.99
CA PHE A 278 -10.48 16.91 -0.95
C PHE A 278 -9.45 16.45 0.10
N ILE A 279 -8.38 17.20 0.30
CA ILE A 279 -7.40 16.93 1.36
C ILE A 279 -8.08 17.04 2.74
N LEU A 280 -8.84 18.12 2.99
CA LEU A 280 -9.60 18.29 4.22
C LEU A 280 -10.63 17.17 4.43
N MET A 281 -11.38 16.80 3.39
CA MET A 281 -12.33 15.69 3.46
C MET A 281 -11.63 14.35 3.79
N THR A 282 -10.49 14.08 3.17
CA THR A 282 -9.72 12.87 3.44
C THR A 282 -9.26 12.82 4.90
N LEU A 283 -8.71 13.91 5.43
CA LEU A 283 -8.28 13.97 6.83
C LEU A 283 -9.45 13.96 7.82
N ALA A 284 -10.59 14.53 7.47
CA ALA A 284 -11.82 14.45 8.27
C ALA A 284 -12.33 13.00 8.39
N ILE A 285 -12.02 12.12 7.42
CA ILE A 285 -12.30 10.69 7.48
C ILE A 285 -11.17 9.96 8.21
N VAL A 286 -9.91 10.27 7.89
CA VAL A 286 -8.74 9.58 8.43
C VAL A 286 -8.66 9.73 9.95
N ILE A 287 -8.86 10.93 10.51
CA ILE A 287 -8.71 11.17 11.95
C ILE A 287 -9.63 10.27 12.78
N PRO A 288 -10.97 10.28 12.64
CA PRO A 288 -11.83 9.42 13.45
C PRO A 288 -11.59 7.93 13.20
N CYS A 289 -11.30 7.52 11.96
CA CYS A 289 -10.98 6.14 11.65
C CYS A 289 -9.65 5.70 12.27
N ALA A 290 -8.64 6.58 12.30
CA ALA A 290 -7.34 6.29 12.93
C ALA A 290 -7.44 6.17 14.45
N LEU A 291 -8.28 7.01 15.08
CA LEU A 291 -8.56 6.91 16.50
C LEU A 291 -9.19 5.55 16.85
N LYS A 292 -10.15 5.08 16.05
CA LYS A 292 -10.76 3.77 16.26
C LYS A 292 -9.80 2.62 15.95
N ALA A 293 -9.05 2.69 14.85
CA ALA A 293 -8.08 1.66 14.48
C ALA A 293 -6.92 1.52 15.47
N ALA A 294 -6.60 2.58 16.21
CA ALA A 294 -5.56 2.54 17.24
C ALA A 294 -5.96 1.68 18.46
N GLU A 295 -7.25 1.50 18.72
CA GLU A 295 -7.76 0.66 19.83
C GLU A 295 -7.51 -0.83 19.55
N GLU A 296 -7.60 -1.26 18.27
CA GLU A 296 -7.43 -2.65 17.83
C GLU A 296 -6.42 -2.70 16.68
N TRP A 297 -5.20 -2.21 16.93
CA TRP A 297 -4.20 -1.95 15.90
C TRP A 297 -3.85 -3.17 15.04
N GLN A 298 -3.56 -4.31 15.66
CA GLN A 298 -3.14 -5.51 14.93
C GLN A 298 -4.25 -6.07 14.05
N GLU A 299 -5.48 -6.08 14.56
CA GLU A 299 -6.64 -6.54 13.81
C GLU A 299 -6.96 -5.60 12.64
N SER A 300 -6.95 -4.28 12.90
CA SER A 300 -7.17 -3.25 11.88
C SER A 300 -6.14 -3.34 10.75
N LEU A 301 -4.86 -3.52 11.09
CA LEU A 301 -3.78 -3.67 10.11
C LEU A 301 -3.95 -4.95 9.27
N THR A 302 -4.24 -6.07 9.91
CA THR A 302 -4.44 -7.36 9.24
C THR A 302 -5.64 -7.31 8.30
N ASN A 303 -6.79 -6.81 8.78
CA ASN A 303 -8.00 -6.64 7.98
C ASN A 303 -7.74 -5.78 6.75
N PHE A 304 -7.07 -4.64 6.95
CA PHE A 304 -6.77 -3.72 5.87
C PHE A 304 -5.88 -4.36 4.79
N LEU A 305 -4.76 -4.98 5.18
CA LEU A 305 -3.82 -5.57 4.22
C LEU A 305 -4.44 -6.75 3.46
N SER A 306 -5.21 -7.62 4.12
CA SER A 306 -5.90 -8.73 3.46
C SER A 306 -6.91 -8.22 2.43
N VAL A 307 -7.85 -7.37 2.84
CA VAL A 307 -8.91 -6.87 1.96
C VAL A 307 -8.36 -6.09 0.78
N THR A 308 -7.31 -5.25 1.02
CA THR A 308 -6.69 -4.49 -0.08
C THR A 308 -5.96 -5.40 -1.06
N GLY A 309 -5.33 -6.48 -0.60
CA GLY A 309 -4.69 -7.47 -1.46
C GLY A 309 -5.68 -8.17 -2.40
N TYR A 310 -6.86 -8.51 -1.92
CA TYR A 310 -7.87 -9.23 -2.73
C TYR A 310 -8.32 -8.44 -3.96
N TRP A 311 -8.72 -7.18 -3.80
CA TRP A 311 -9.15 -6.38 -4.94
C TRP A 311 -7.99 -5.95 -5.85
N ALA A 312 -6.83 -5.66 -5.26
CA ALA A 312 -5.66 -5.24 -6.02
C ALA A 312 -5.15 -6.37 -6.93
N GLY A 313 -5.16 -7.62 -6.44
CA GLY A 313 -4.85 -8.79 -7.27
C GLY A 313 -5.76 -8.90 -8.49
N CYS A 314 -7.07 -8.68 -8.33
CA CYS A 314 -8.02 -8.66 -9.45
C CYS A 314 -7.72 -7.53 -10.43
N PHE A 315 -7.45 -6.34 -9.93
CA PHE A 315 -7.14 -5.16 -10.74
C PHE A 315 -5.86 -5.36 -11.57
N ASP A 316 -4.80 -5.80 -10.93
CA ASP A 316 -3.50 -6.02 -11.57
C ASP A 316 -3.60 -7.10 -12.65
N ALA A 317 -4.34 -8.19 -12.41
CA ALA A 317 -4.58 -9.24 -13.39
C ALA A 317 -5.25 -8.67 -14.66
N VAL A 318 -6.27 -7.83 -14.52
CA VAL A 318 -6.96 -7.18 -15.66
C VAL A 318 -5.99 -6.30 -16.45
N ILE A 319 -5.26 -5.40 -15.78
CA ILE A 319 -4.37 -4.45 -16.46
C ILE A 319 -3.23 -5.16 -17.18
N ILE A 320 -2.61 -6.14 -16.52
CA ILE A 320 -1.50 -6.91 -17.11
C ILE A 320 -1.97 -7.70 -18.32
N LEU A 321 -3.10 -8.40 -18.23
CA LEU A 321 -3.60 -9.21 -19.35
C LEU A 321 -4.09 -8.36 -20.51
N GLU A 322 -4.73 -7.20 -20.24
CA GLU A 322 -5.07 -6.28 -21.32
C GLU A 322 -3.83 -5.88 -22.11
N LEU A 323 -2.74 -5.52 -21.44
CA LEU A 323 -1.52 -5.10 -22.10
C LEU A 323 -0.80 -6.26 -22.81
N VAL A 324 -0.64 -7.39 -22.11
CA VAL A 324 0.17 -8.52 -22.62
C VAL A 324 -0.55 -9.28 -23.71
N VAL A 325 -1.83 -9.60 -23.51
CA VAL A 325 -2.56 -10.51 -24.39
C VAL A 325 -3.32 -9.75 -25.47
N PHE A 326 -4.10 -8.72 -25.10
CA PHE A 326 -4.98 -8.05 -26.05
C PHE A 326 -4.30 -6.93 -26.82
N ARG A 327 -3.30 -6.25 -26.22
CA ARG A 327 -2.54 -5.18 -26.85
C ARG A 327 -1.13 -5.59 -27.30
N GLY A 328 -0.71 -6.84 -27.06
CA GLY A 328 0.58 -7.34 -27.50
C GLY A 328 1.78 -6.52 -27.03
N MET A 329 1.74 -5.93 -25.84
CA MET A 329 2.76 -5.01 -25.31
C MET A 329 2.94 -3.71 -26.11
N ASP A 330 1.96 -3.35 -26.94
CA ASP A 330 1.96 -2.12 -27.72
C ASP A 330 1.25 -0.98 -26.98
N TYR A 331 2.02 -0.08 -26.41
CA TYR A 331 1.53 1.09 -25.66
C TYR A 331 0.97 2.20 -26.59
N THR A 332 1.22 2.16 -27.90
CA THR A 332 0.66 3.13 -28.86
C THR A 332 -0.85 2.97 -29.03
N THR A 333 -1.39 1.81 -28.64
CA THR A 333 -2.83 1.51 -28.63
C THR A 333 -3.62 2.30 -27.57
N PHE A 334 -2.94 3.00 -26.65
CA PHE A 334 -3.56 3.91 -25.70
C PHE A 334 -3.74 5.31 -26.31
N ASP A 335 -4.76 5.48 -27.16
CA ASP A 335 -5.03 6.74 -27.84
C ASP A 335 -5.49 7.84 -26.86
N HIS A 336 -4.69 8.90 -26.71
CA HIS A 336 -4.98 10.03 -25.84
C HIS A 336 -6.28 10.78 -26.20
N ALA A 337 -6.74 10.71 -27.46
CA ALA A 337 -7.95 11.39 -27.89
C ALA A 337 -9.23 10.77 -27.33
N ILE A 338 -9.18 9.48 -26.92
CA ILE A 338 -10.37 8.74 -26.49
C ILE A 338 -10.47 8.49 -24.98
N TRP A 339 -9.47 8.85 -24.19
CA TRP A 339 -9.37 8.52 -22.76
C TRP A 339 -10.63 8.86 -21.93
N ASN A 340 -11.47 9.78 -22.40
CA ASN A 340 -12.71 10.20 -21.73
C ASN A 340 -13.95 10.07 -22.63
N VAL A 341 -13.85 9.42 -23.79
CA VAL A 341 -14.95 9.26 -24.75
C VAL A 341 -15.62 7.90 -24.56
N GLY A 342 -16.69 7.85 -23.78
CA GLY A 342 -17.33 6.60 -23.36
C GLY A 342 -17.80 5.69 -24.52
N ARG A 343 -18.14 6.24 -25.69
CA ARG A 343 -18.52 5.45 -26.88
C ARG A 343 -17.34 4.71 -27.53
N LYS A 344 -16.12 5.24 -27.37
CA LYS A 344 -14.90 4.66 -27.94
C LYS A 344 -14.17 3.73 -26.96
N LEU A 345 -14.40 3.91 -25.66
CA LEU A 345 -13.85 3.04 -24.61
C LEU A 345 -14.69 1.77 -24.47
N PRO A 346 -14.14 0.65 -23.94
CA PRO A 346 -14.92 -0.55 -23.64
C PRO A 346 -16.05 -0.25 -22.64
N LEU A 347 -17.04 -1.14 -22.57
CA LEU A 347 -18.08 -1.04 -21.56
C LEU A 347 -17.51 -1.31 -20.15
N GLY A 348 -16.46 -2.13 -20.08
CA GLY A 348 -15.81 -2.54 -18.83
C GLY A 348 -16.49 -3.71 -18.13
N VAL A 349 -17.52 -4.27 -18.74
CA VAL A 349 -18.27 -5.41 -18.18
C VAL A 349 -17.38 -6.65 -18.09
N ALA A 350 -16.46 -6.84 -19.05
CA ALA A 350 -15.49 -7.92 -19.00
C ALA A 350 -14.56 -7.82 -17.79
N ALA A 351 -14.02 -6.64 -17.53
CA ALA A 351 -13.09 -6.41 -16.42
C ALA A 351 -13.78 -6.52 -15.06
N LEU A 352 -14.89 -5.80 -14.87
CA LEU A 352 -15.64 -5.82 -13.62
C LEU A 352 -16.28 -7.19 -13.37
N GLY A 353 -16.85 -7.81 -14.42
CA GLY A 353 -17.46 -9.15 -14.34
C GLY A 353 -16.46 -10.22 -13.94
N ALA A 354 -15.24 -10.20 -14.51
CA ALA A 354 -14.16 -11.12 -14.13
C ALA A 354 -13.76 -10.95 -12.66
N SER A 355 -13.62 -9.70 -12.20
CA SER A 355 -13.31 -9.37 -10.80
C SER A 355 -14.43 -9.84 -9.85
N ILE A 356 -15.70 -9.68 -10.22
CA ILE A 356 -16.82 -10.16 -9.40
C ILE A 356 -16.86 -11.70 -9.37
N CYS A 357 -16.65 -12.37 -10.51
CA CYS A 357 -16.60 -13.83 -10.56
C CYS A 357 -15.52 -14.41 -9.66
N SER A 358 -14.37 -13.75 -9.56
CA SER A 358 -13.29 -14.20 -8.69
C SER A 358 -13.66 -14.21 -7.21
N MET A 359 -14.59 -13.34 -6.77
CA MET A 359 -15.07 -13.33 -5.38
C MET A 359 -15.70 -14.67 -4.96
N GLY A 360 -16.20 -15.46 -5.93
CA GLY A 360 -16.68 -16.81 -5.69
C GLY A 360 -15.63 -17.77 -5.11
N LEU A 361 -14.33 -17.52 -5.31
CA LEU A 361 -13.24 -18.27 -4.71
C LEU A 361 -12.44 -17.45 -3.69
N VAL A 362 -12.38 -16.13 -3.84
CA VAL A 362 -11.76 -15.24 -2.85
C VAL A 362 -12.44 -15.39 -1.49
N VAL A 363 -13.77 -15.27 -1.43
CA VAL A 363 -14.51 -15.33 -0.17
C VAL A 363 -14.33 -16.66 0.56
N PRO A 364 -14.45 -17.84 -0.08
CA PRO A 364 -14.13 -19.10 0.59
C PRO A 364 -12.66 -19.27 0.96
N GLY A 365 -11.73 -18.61 0.26
CA GLY A 365 -10.29 -18.71 0.43
C GLY A 365 -9.67 -17.65 1.35
N MET A 366 -10.44 -16.67 1.84
CA MET A 366 -9.91 -15.60 2.69
C MET A 366 -9.88 -15.98 4.17
N ALA A 367 -8.89 -15.46 4.89
CA ALA A 367 -8.78 -15.55 6.34
C ALA A 367 -8.51 -14.17 6.95
N ALA A 368 -9.56 -13.39 7.10
CA ALA A 368 -9.54 -12.12 7.81
C ALA A 368 -9.96 -12.33 9.29
N PRO A 369 -9.56 -11.47 10.25
CA PRO A 369 -9.95 -11.57 11.65
C PRO A 369 -11.45 -11.73 11.88
N TRP A 370 -12.28 -11.10 11.05
CA TRP A 370 -13.74 -11.15 11.14
C TRP A 370 -14.38 -12.34 10.39
N TYR A 371 -13.64 -13.03 9.50
CA TYR A 371 -14.16 -14.15 8.73
C TYR A 371 -13.06 -15.06 8.20
N THR A 372 -13.21 -16.37 8.41
CA THR A 372 -12.36 -17.39 7.81
C THR A 372 -13.20 -18.33 6.94
N GLY A 373 -12.92 -18.30 5.66
CA GLY A 373 -13.61 -19.11 4.67
C GLY A 373 -13.32 -20.62 4.81
N PRO A 374 -14.20 -21.48 4.27
CA PRO A 374 -14.05 -22.93 4.40
C PRO A 374 -12.76 -23.49 3.79
N ILE A 375 -12.26 -22.91 2.69
CA ILE A 375 -10.98 -23.28 2.08
C ILE A 375 -9.82 -22.78 2.94
N ALA A 376 -9.91 -21.55 3.43
CA ALA A 376 -8.87 -20.92 4.23
C ALA A 376 -8.60 -21.63 5.56
N LYS A 377 -9.57 -22.35 6.11
CA LYS A 377 -9.37 -23.19 7.31
C LYS A 377 -8.29 -24.25 7.15
N THR A 378 -8.08 -24.72 5.94
CA THR A 378 -7.07 -25.77 5.63
C THR A 378 -5.84 -25.20 4.97
N THR A 379 -5.99 -24.21 4.07
CA THR A 379 -4.90 -23.67 3.27
C THR A 379 -4.20 -22.47 3.91
N GLY A 380 -4.88 -21.75 4.79
CA GLY A 380 -4.56 -20.37 5.13
C GLY A 380 -5.18 -19.40 4.15
N ASP A 381 -4.86 -18.11 4.25
CA ASP A 381 -5.40 -17.07 3.38
C ASP A 381 -4.79 -17.14 1.98
N ILE A 382 -5.59 -17.59 1.02
CA ILE A 382 -5.25 -17.64 -0.42
C ILE A 382 -6.11 -16.66 -1.23
N GLY A 383 -6.75 -15.70 -0.57
CA GLY A 383 -7.70 -14.80 -1.23
C GLY A 383 -7.06 -13.95 -2.32
N PHE A 384 -5.84 -13.47 -2.13
CA PHE A 384 -5.10 -12.73 -3.14
C PHE A 384 -4.80 -13.59 -4.37
N GLU A 385 -4.24 -14.78 -4.19
CA GLU A 385 -3.87 -15.69 -5.28
C GLU A 385 -5.10 -16.10 -6.09
N MET A 386 -6.22 -16.42 -5.43
CA MET A 386 -7.49 -16.72 -6.08
C MET A 386 -8.05 -15.49 -6.82
N GLY A 387 -7.98 -14.32 -6.20
CA GLY A 387 -8.38 -13.06 -6.82
C GLY A 387 -7.65 -12.82 -8.13
N PHE A 388 -6.33 -12.94 -8.12
CA PHE A 388 -5.50 -12.75 -9.31
C PHE A 388 -5.76 -13.85 -10.37
N ALA A 389 -5.66 -15.12 -10.00
CA ALA A 389 -5.71 -16.23 -10.96
C ALA A 389 -7.09 -16.38 -11.60
N VAL A 390 -8.17 -16.33 -10.80
CA VAL A 390 -9.52 -16.49 -11.33
C VAL A 390 -9.94 -15.28 -12.16
N THR A 391 -9.61 -14.06 -11.71
CA THR A 391 -9.84 -12.86 -12.54
C THR A 391 -9.09 -12.96 -13.86
N ALA A 392 -7.84 -13.43 -13.87
CA ALA A 392 -7.06 -13.62 -15.08
C ALA A 392 -7.78 -14.55 -16.07
N LEU A 393 -8.21 -15.72 -15.61
CA LEU A 393 -8.91 -16.70 -16.46
C LEU A 393 -10.25 -16.17 -16.99
N CYS A 394 -11.07 -15.59 -16.11
CA CYS A 394 -12.37 -15.04 -16.51
C CYS A 394 -12.21 -13.84 -17.45
N TYR A 395 -11.22 -12.97 -17.20
CA TYR A 395 -10.99 -11.81 -18.04
C TYR A 395 -10.58 -12.16 -19.46
N LEU A 396 -9.73 -13.16 -19.65
CA LEU A 396 -9.36 -13.65 -20.97
C LEU A 396 -10.60 -14.04 -21.79
N LEU A 397 -11.54 -14.77 -21.20
CA LEU A 397 -12.77 -15.20 -21.86
C LEU A 397 -13.73 -14.04 -22.11
N PHE A 398 -13.99 -13.24 -21.09
CA PHE A 398 -14.98 -12.16 -21.17
C PHE A 398 -14.50 -11.03 -22.11
N ARG A 399 -13.22 -10.70 -22.07
CA ARG A 399 -12.64 -9.68 -22.93
C ARG A 399 -12.61 -10.10 -24.39
N TRP A 400 -12.28 -11.36 -24.66
CA TRP A 400 -12.36 -11.90 -26.02
C TRP A 400 -13.79 -11.83 -26.59
N ILE A 401 -14.82 -12.16 -25.77
CA ILE A 401 -16.22 -12.01 -26.17
C ILE A 401 -16.56 -10.53 -26.41
N GLU A 402 -16.18 -9.64 -25.49
CA GLU A 402 -16.43 -8.20 -25.62
C GLU A 402 -15.85 -7.62 -26.93
N ILE A 403 -14.60 -7.98 -27.25
CA ILE A 403 -13.95 -7.54 -28.49
C ILE A 403 -14.69 -8.08 -29.73
N LYS A 404 -15.11 -9.36 -29.71
CA LYS A 404 -15.87 -9.92 -30.83
C LYS A 404 -17.23 -9.23 -31.05
N VAL A 405 -17.92 -8.88 -29.97
CA VAL A 405 -19.21 -8.19 -30.06
C VAL A 405 -19.05 -6.75 -30.52
N ARG A 406 -17.99 -6.07 -30.11
CA ARG A 406 -17.74 -4.67 -30.47
C ARG A 406 -17.05 -4.48 -31.83
N GLY A 407 -16.31 -5.49 -32.29
CA GLY A 407 -15.52 -5.43 -33.52
C GLY A 407 -14.19 -4.65 -33.41
N HIS A 408 -13.84 -4.16 -32.19
CA HIS A 408 -12.57 -3.45 -31.93
C HIS A 408 -12.18 -3.56 -30.44
N LEU A 409 -10.92 -3.23 -30.14
CA LEU A 409 -10.36 -3.20 -28.78
C LEU A 409 -11.09 -2.21 -27.86
#